data_15876c3244fa065643e4f9b49fa23e68
#
_entry.id   15876c3244fa065643e4f9b49fa23e68
#
_cell.length_a   1.000
_cell.length_b   1.000
_cell.length_c   1.000
_cell.angle_alpha   90.00
_cell.angle_beta   90.00
_cell.angle_gamma   90.00
#
_symmetry.space_group_name_H-M   'P 1'
#
loop_
_entity.id
_entity.type
_entity.pdbx_description
1 polymer ?
#
loop_
_entity_poly.entity_id
_entity_poly.type
_entity_poly.pdbx_seq_one_letter_code
_entity_poly.pdbx_strand_id
1 'polypeptide(L)'
;GVVEYMMSKVRHEKEEFEAGLQRYYAVRSVFSQMTNRLFGHIGLEALRNLTTSTRETMTNATFSRTLSDAMKHFFSVSRQNLNKSEGEIAEILAMMDAVYKKFAVEHGLKLGSPTTFSLLRQQKEINRLEQWCDAHLNTTFQMLTHDKNRVVQKFFEEVATQVRRAFERANRDAESWLKAVMAPMETQVREHQIQLKRRLESIKRIHQATETLEDRINELLHVESDLVTQVQGIAQVAYTVQRLLNQPLVERSTLAA
;
A
#
# COMPACT_ATOMS: atom_id res chain seq x y z
N GLY A 1 -1.13 -30.23 22.40
CA GLY A 1 0.25 -30.06 22.81
C GLY A 1 0.81 -28.68 22.42
N VAL A 2 2.13 -28.49 22.56
CA VAL A 2 2.80 -27.20 22.31
C VAL A 2 2.62 -26.73 20.87
N VAL A 3 2.66 -27.65 19.90
CA VAL A 3 2.49 -27.35 18.46
C VAL A 3 1.08 -26.86 18.16
N GLU A 4 0.05 -27.47 18.72
CA GLU A 4 -1.34 -27.03 18.58
C GLU A 4 -1.56 -25.63 19.15
N TYR A 5 -0.95 -25.34 20.29
CA TYR A 5 -0.97 -23.99 20.88
C TYR A 5 -0.30 -22.96 19.95
N MET A 6 0.87 -23.30 19.40
CA MET A 6 1.56 -22.42 18.46
C MET A 6 0.76 -22.19 17.18
N MET A 7 0.15 -23.23 16.64
CA MET A 7 -0.72 -23.12 15.45
C MET A 7 -1.98 -22.29 15.72
N SER A 8 -2.62 -22.45 16.88
CA SER A 8 -3.76 -21.65 17.31
C SER A 8 -3.37 -20.16 17.42
N LYS A 9 -2.23 -19.88 18.04
CA LYS A 9 -1.72 -18.51 18.18
C LYS A 9 -1.47 -17.85 16.83
N VAL A 10 -0.83 -18.56 15.89
CA VAL A 10 -0.55 -18.02 14.55
C VAL A 10 -1.82 -17.87 13.73
N ARG A 11 -2.80 -18.75 13.90
CA ARG A 11 -4.11 -18.59 13.25
C ARG A 11 -4.77 -17.28 13.73
N HIS A 12 -4.75 -17.03 15.02
CA HIS A 12 -5.29 -15.80 15.59
C HIS A 12 -4.54 -14.56 15.08
N GLU A 13 -3.19 -14.57 15.04
CA GLU A 13 -2.38 -13.50 14.47
C GLU A 13 -2.71 -13.27 12.99
N LYS A 14 -2.97 -14.32 12.24
CA LYS A 14 -3.39 -14.24 10.83
C LYS A 14 -4.75 -13.56 10.68
N GLU A 15 -5.73 -13.94 11.50
CA GLU A 15 -7.07 -13.35 11.49
C GLU A 15 -7.03 -11.85 11.86
N GLU A 16 -6.24 -11.47 12.87
CA GLU A 16 -6.03 -10.07 13.24
C GLU A 16 -5.35 -9.29 12.11
N PHE A 17 -4.36 -9.88 11.44
CA PHE A 17 -3.69 -9.27 10.31
C PHE A 17 -4.64 -9.09 9.11
N GLU A 18 -5.46 -10.08 8.78
CA GLU A 18 -6.46 -9.98 7.71
C GLU A 18 -7.48 -8.88 8.00
N ALA A 19 -7.93 -8.73 9.25
CA ALA A 19 -8.78 -7.63 9.67
C ALA A 19 -8.07 -6.26 9.53
N GLY A 20 -6.80 -6.18 9.87
CA GLY A 20 -5.97 -4.98 9.67
C GLY A 20 -5.79 -4.63 8.19
N LEU A 21 -5.62 -5.62 7.32
CA LEU A 21 -5.57 -5.44 5.88
C LEU A 21 -6.87 -4.87 5.30
N GLN A 22 -8.03 -5.33 5.77
CA GLN A 22 -9.33 -4.79 5.35
C GLN A 22 -9.42 -3.30 5.66
N ARG A 23 -8.99 -2.89 6.84
CA ARG A 23 -8.94 -1.47 7.25
C ARG A 23 -7.95 -0.67 6.39
N TYR A 24 -6.79 -1.22 6.11
CA TYR A 24 -5.81 -0.59 5.21
C TYR A 24 -6.36 -0.38 3.80
N TYR A 25 -7.03 -1.37 3.21
CA TYR A 25 -7.64 -1.23 1.90
C TYR A 25 -8.80 -0.21 1.88
N ALA A 26 -9.57 -0.11 2.96
CA ALA A 26 -10.59 0.92 3.11
C ALA A 26 -9.98 2.33 3.12
N VAL A 27 -8.91 2.54 3.89
CA VAL A 27 -8.17 3.81 3.91
C VAL A 27 -7.59 4.13 2.54
N ARG A 28 -6.98 3.14 1.87
CA ARG A 28 -6.41 3.30 0.52
C ARG A 28 -7.48 3.69 -0.50
N SER A 29 -8.68 3.11 -0.41
CA SER A 29 -9.79 3.45 -1.29
C SER A 29 -10.24 4.90 -1.11
N VAL A 30 -10.42 5.37 0.12
CA VAL A 30 -10.78 6.77 0.43
C VAL A 30 -9.67 7.71 -0.02
N PHE A 31 -8.42 7.38 0.25
CA PHE A 31 -7.25 8.14 -0.21
C PHE A 31 -7.22 8.27 -1.73
N SER A 32 -7.50 7.20 -2.46
CA SER A 32 -7.57 7.21 -3.93
C SER A 32 -8.67 8.12 -4.44
N GLN A 33 -9.86 8.12 -3.81
CA GLN A 33 -10.94 9.02 -4.17
C GLN A 33 -10.58 10.49 -3.94
N MET A 34 -9.96 10.80 -2.80
CA MET A 34 -9.47 12.16 -2.50
C MET A 34 -8.39 12.61 -3.47
N THR A 35 -7.46 11.72 -3.82
CA THR A 35 -6.43 11.96 -4.83
C THR A 35 -7.03 12.26 -6.20
N ASN A 36 -8.04 11.52 -6.61
CA ASN A 36 -8.75 11.76 -7.87
C ASN A 36 -9.42 13.13 -7.89
N ARG A 37 -10.03 13.58 -6.78
CA ARG A 37 -10.58 14.93 -6.68
C ARG A 37 -9.51 16.01 -6.78
N LEU A 38 -8.39 15.82 -6.08
CA LEU A 38 -7.25 16.74 -6.16
C LEU A 38 -6.77 16.90 -7.61
N PHE A 39 -6.50 15.80 -8.31
CA PHE A 39 -6.06 15.84 -9.71
C PHE A 39 -7.18 16.26 -10.68
N GLY A 40 -8.44 16.15 -10.30
CA GLY A 40 -9.55 16.75 -11.03
C GLY A 40 -9.47 18.28 -11.10
N HIS A 41 -8.88 18.93 -10.09
CA HIS A 41 -8.71 20.38 -10.04
C HIS A 41 -7.37 20.87 -10.64
N ILE A 42 -6.27 20.23 -10.27
CA ILE A 42 -4.93 20.63 -10.76
C ILE A 42 -4.46 19.86 -11.99
N GLY A 43 -5.22 18.89 -12.47
CA GLY A 43 -4.87 18.05 -13.61
C GLY A 43 -4.75 18.88 -14.91
N LEU A 44 -3.85 18.42 -15.77
CA LEU A 44 -3.57 19.13 -17.04
C LEU A 44 -4.74 19.08 -18.03
N GLU A 45 -5.65 18.14 -17.88
CA GLU A 45 -6.84 18.05 -18.71
C GLU A 45 -7.81 19.20 -18.44
N ALA A 46 -8.10 19.49 -17.17
CA ALA A 46 -8.93 20.63 -16.78
C ALA A 46 -8.34 21.96 -17.29
N LEU A 47 -7.03 22.12 -17.16
CA LEU A 47 -6.32 23.31 -17.69
C LEU A 47 -6.35 23.38 -19.22
N ARG A 48 -6.21 22.24 -19.91
CA ARG A 48 -6.31 22.18 -21.38
C ARG A 48 -7.69 22.61 -21.85
N ASN A 49 -8.75 22.12 -21.22
CA ASN A 49 -10.13 22.50 -21.55
C ASN A 49 -10.36 24.00 -21.31
N LEU A 50 -9.88 24.55 -20.21
CA LEU A 50 -9.92 25.99 -19.92
C LEU A 50 -9.15 26.80 -20.98
N THR A 51 -7.96 26.36 -21.34
CA THR A 51 -7.14 27.02 -22.35
C THR A 51 -7.80 27.03 -23.72
N THR A 52 -8.41 25.91 -24.12
CA THR A 52 -9.14 25.76 -25.40
C THR A 52 -10.35 26.70 -25.44
N SER A 53 -11.21 26.67 -24.41
CA SER A 53 -12.40 27.52 -24.35
C SER A 53 -12.04 29.00 -24.31
N THR A 54 -10.98 29.36 -23.59
CA THR A 54 -10.48 30.74 -23.56
C THR A 54 -9.98 31.17 -24.94
N ARG A 55 -9.25 30.29 -25.66
CA ARG A 55 -8.78 30.58 -27.01
C ARG A 55 -9.94 30.82 -27.97
N GLU A 56 -10.96 29.97 -27.93
CA GLU A 56 -12.18 30.12 -28.76
C GLU A 56 -12.87 31.45 -28.46
N THR A 57 -13.06 31.78 -27.18
CA THR A 57 -13.69 33.06 -26.77
C THR A 57 -12.87 34.24 -27.26
N MET A 58 -11.55 34.23 -27.09
CA MET A 58 -10.68 35.33 -27.52
C MET A 58 -10.61 35.46 -29.05
N THR A 59 -10.58 34.33 -29.78
CA THR A 59 -10.53 34.32 -31.25
C THR A 59 -11.82 34.89 -31.84
N ASN A 60 -12.95 34.57 -31.24
CA ASN A 60 -14.27 35.02 -31.69
C ASN A 60 -14.68 36.41 -31.15
N ALA A 61 -13.85 36.98 -30.26
CA ALA A 61 -14.14 38.29 -29.66
C ALA A 61 -14.15 39.41 -30.71
N THR A 62 -15.20 40.22 -30.70
CA THR A 62 -15.34 41.40 -31.57
C THR A 62 -14.90 42.67 -30.86
N PHE A 63 -14.93 42.68 -29.54
CA PHE A 63 -14.61 43.85 -28.71
C PHE A 63 -13.41 43.59 -27.78
N SER A 64 -12.61 44.61 -27.53
CA SER A 64 -11.46 44.56 -26.60
C SER A 64 -11.87 44.16 -25.19
N ARG A 65 -13.07 44.57 -24.74
CA ARG A 65 -13.63 44.18 -23.44
C ARG A 65 -13.80 42.67 -23.31
N THR A 66 -14.30 42.01 -24.35
CA THR A 66 -14.47 40.53 -24.37
C THR A 66 -13.13 39.80 -24.21
N LEU A 67 -12.04 40.30 -24.81
CA LEU A 67 -10.71 39.77 -24.66
C LEU A 67 -10.21 39.91 -23.21
N SER A 68 -10.37 41.13 -22.62
CA SER A 68 -10.00 41.35 -21.23
C SER A 68 -10.76 40.48 -20.26
N ASP A 69 -12.07 40.35 -20.46
CA ASP A 69 -12.94 39.50 -19.63
C ASP A 69 -12.57 38.00 -19.76
N ALA A 70 -12.21 37.53 -20.95
CA ALA A 70 -11.72 36.17 -21.17
C ALA A 70 -10.41 35.86 -20.44
N MET A 71 -9.46 36.81 -20.44
CA MET A 71 -8.21 36.67 -19.67
C MET A 71 -8.44 36.64 -18.18
N LYS A 72 -9.28 37.54 -17.66
CA LYS A 72 -9.65 37.56 -16.24
C LYS A 72 -10.35 36.29 -15.82
N HIS A 73 -11.23 35.76 -16.67
CA HIS A 73 -11.89 34.47 -16.44
C HIS A 73 -10.90 33.33 -16.37
N PHE A 74 -9.91 33.28 -17.29
CA PHE A 74 -8.85 32.27 -17.30
C PHE A 74 -8.06 32.26 -15.97
N PHE A 75 -7.63 33.42 -15.48
CA PHE A 75 -6.95 33.52 -14.19
C PHE A 75 -7.86 33.20 -13.00
N SER A 76 -9.10 33.66 -13.04
CA SER A 76 -10.08 33.38 -11.99
C SER A 76 -10.33 31.89 -11.82
N VAL A 77 -10.55 31.16 -12.91
CA VAL A 77 -10.76 29.70 -12.89
C VAL A 77 -9.49 28.97 -12.47
N SER A 78 -8.32 29.37 -12.97
CA SER A 78 -7.02 28.81 -12.56
C SER A 78 -6.80 28.95 -11.05
N ARG A 79 -7.07 30.12 -10.48
CA ARG A 79 -6.96 30.38 -9.04
C ARG A 79 -7.98 29.58 -8.25
N GLN A 80 -9.21 29.49 -8.73
CA GLN A 80 -10.27 28.70 -8.09
C GLN A 80 -9.90 27.21 -8.03
N ASN A 81 -9.30 26.67 -9.09
CA ASN A 81 -8.83 25.28 -9.12
C ASN A 81 -7.71 25.04 -8.11
N LEU A 82 -6.75 25.96 -7.98
CA LEU A 82 -5.71 25.88 -6.95
C LEU A 82 -6.29 25.96 -5.52
N ASN A 83 -7.27 26.85 -5.29
CA ASN A 83 -7.91 26.96 -3.97
C ASN A 83 -8.72 25.70 -3.60
N LYS A 84 -9.45 25.12 -4.54
CA LYS A 84 -10.15 23.84 -4.34
C LYS A 84 -9.14 22.72 -4.03
N SER A 85 -8.00 22.71 -4.72
CA SER A 85 -6.94 21.75 -4.49
C SER A 85 -6.30 21.89 -3.10
N GLU A 86 -6.13 23.10 -2.58
CA GLU A 86 -5.69 23.32 -1.19
C GLU A 86 -6.69 22.73 -0.19
N GLY A 87 -7.99 22.83 -0.46
CA GLY A 87 -9.03 22.17 0.34
C GLY A 87 -8.89 20.66 0.34
N GLU A 88 -8.69 20.03 -0.82
CA GLU A 88 -8.47 18.59 -0.93
C GLU A 88 -7.17 18.15 -0.22
N ILE A 89 -6.10 18.93 -0.34
CA ILE A 89 -4.84 18.67 0.37
C ILE A 89 -5.05 18.71 1.88
N ALA A 90 -5.78 19.69 2.40
CA ALA A 90 -6.10 19.79 3.82
C ALA A 90 -6.92 18.60 4.32
N GLU A 91 -7.91 18.15 3.54
CA GLU A 91 -8.70 16.95 3.87
C GLU A 91 -7.85 15.67 3.87
N ILE A 92 -6.97 15.49 2.89
CA ILE A 92 -6.04 14.36 2.84
C ILE A 92 -5.12 14.38 4.06
N LEU A 93 -4.56 15.52 4.40
CA LEU A 93 -3.68 15.68 5.57
C LEU A 93 -4.40 15.34 6.87
N ALA A 94 -5.64 15.83 7.06
CA ALA A 94 -6.43 15.55 8.25
C ALA A 94 -6.77 14.06 8.36
N MET A 95 -7.16 13.41 7.28
CA MET A 95 -7.42 11.98 7.23
C MET A 95 -6.15 11.19 7.56
N MET A 96 -5.02 11.51 6.94
CA MET A 96 -3.78 10.78 7.14
C MET A 96 -3.18 11.01 8.54
N ASP A 97 -3.35 12.17 9.13
CA ASP A 97 -2.96 12.42 10.53
C ASP A 97 -3.75 11.53 11.48
N ALA A 98 -5.06 11.41 11.29
CA ALA A 98 -5.91 10.51 12.08
C ALA A 98 -5.54 9.04 11.88
N VAL A 99 -5.26 8.63 10.65
CA VAL A 99 -4.84 7.27 10.30
C VAL A 99 -3.48 6.95 10.92
N TYR A 100 -2.51 7.86 10.86
CA TYR A 100 -1.18 7.68 11.46
C TYR A 100 -1.28 7.51 12.98
N LYS A 101 -2.08 8.33 13.66
CA LYS A 101 -2.30 8.24 15.11
C LYS A 101 -2.90 6.89 15.50
N LYS A 102 -3.94 6.46 14.77
CA LYS A 102 -4.58 5.16 15.03
C LYS A 102 -3.63 4.00 14.78
N PHE A 103 -2.89 4.04 13.68
CA PHE A 103 -1.92 3.03 13.31
C PHE A 103 -0.77 2.94 14.31
N ALA A 104 -0.28 4.07 14.79
CA ALA A 104 0.75 4.13 15.84
C ALA A 104 0.29 3.46 17.14
N VAL A 105 -0.96 3.68 17.54
CA VAL A 105 -1.54 3.05 18.75
C VAL A 105 -1.71 1.55 18.57
N GLU A 106 -2.25 1.12 17.44
CA GLU A 106 -2.54 -0.31 17.15
C GLU A 106 -1.26 -1.17 17.03
N HIS A 107 -0.18 -0.60 16.51
CA HIS A 107 1.07 -1.32 16.24
C HIS A 107 2.24 -0.92 17.14
N GLY A 108 2.03 -0.05 18.12
CA GLY A 108 3.08 0.41 19.05
C GLY A 108 4.20 1.19 18.36
N LEU A 109 3.91 1.83 17.21
CA LEU A 109 4.89 2.55 16.41
C LEU A 109 4.91 4.03 16.73
N LYS A 110 6.09 4.64 16.64
CA LYS A 110 6.24 6.10 16.72
C LYS A 110 6.21 6.67 15.30
N LEU A 111 5.01 6.88 14.76
CA LEU A 111 4.83 7.63 13.52
C LEU A 111 4.72 9.12 13.85
N GLY A 112 5.52 9.94 13.17
CA GLY A 112 5.38 11.40 13.20
C GLY A 112 4.12 11.87 12.47
N SER A 113 3.89 13.18 12.43
CA SER A 113 2.83 13.75 11.60
C SER A 113 3.13 13.56 10.11
N PRO A 114 2.10 13.42 9.25
CA PRO A 114 2.29 13.38 7.80
C PRO A 114 3.03 14.61 7.29
N THR A 115 3.84 14.44 6.25
CA THR A 115 4.52 15.55 5.57
C THR A 115 3.48 16.52 5.01
N THR A 116 3.67 17.82 5.25
CA THR A 116 2.79 18.87 4.74
C THR A 116 3.09 19.22 3.28
N PHE A 117 2.07 19.69 2.56
CA PHE A 117 2.16 20.15 1.19
C PHE A 117 1.27 21.36 0.98
N SER A 118 1.68 22.30 0.13
CA SER A 118 0.90 23.50 -0.18
C SER A 118 1.19 23.97 -1.61
N LEU A 119 0.18 24.54 -2.25
CA LEU A 119 0.22 25.14 -3.58
C LEU A 119 0.44 26.68 -3.53
N LEU A 120 0.81 27.22 -2.39
CA LEU A 120 1.00 28.67 -2.19
C LEU A 120 1.98 29.28 -3.20
N ARG A 121 3.02 28.53 -3.57
CA ARG A 121 4.00 28.97 -4.59
C ARG A 121 3.33 29.16 -5.94
N GLN A 122 2.52 28.20 -6.35
CA GLN A 122 1.78 28.25 -7.61
C GLN A 122 0.72 29.35 -7.61
N GLN A 123 0.04 29.57 -6.49
CA GLN A 123 -0.91 30.68 -6.33
C GLN A 123 -0.22 32.04 -6.50
N LYS A 124 0.95 32.23 -5.88
CA LYS A 124 1.74 33.46 -6.04
C LYS A 124 2.20 33.65 -7.49
N GLU A 125 2.57 32.59 -8.17
CA GLU A 125 2.97 32.64 -9.58
C GLU A 125 1.80 33.04 -10.50
N ILE A 126 0.61 32.46 -10.30
CA ILE A 126 -0.59 32.84 -11.04
C ILE A 126 -0.95 34.31 -10.82
N ASN A 127 -0.93 34.77 -9.58
CA ASN A 127 -1.22 36.18 -9.26
C ASN A 127 -0.20 37.13 -9.93
N ARG A 128 1.07 36.76 -9.94
CA ARG A 128 2.12 37.54 -10.61
C ARG A 128 1.91 37.60 -12.13
N LEU A 129 1.53 36.50 -12.75
CA LEU A 129 1.24 36.44 -14.18
C LEU A 129 -0.01 37.26 -14.54
N GLU A 130 -1.04 37.25 -13.69
CA GLU A 130 -2.22 38.09 -13.87
C GLU A 130 -1.86 39.57 -13.81
N GLN A 131 -1.07 40.01 -12.82
CA GLN A 131 -0.60 41.38 -12.69
C GLN A 131 0.24 41.80 -13.90
N TRP A 132 1.12 40.93 -14.37
CA TRP A 132 1.88 41.18 -15.58
C TRP A 132 0.98 41.33 -16.81
N CYS A 133 0.00 40.48 -16.96
CA CYS A 133 -1.00 40.51 -18.03
C CYS A 133 -1.79 41.81 -18.01
N ASP A 134 -2.26 42.24 -16.85
CA ASP A 134 -2.98 43.52 -16.69
C ASP A 134 -2.13 44.73 -17.05
N ALA A 135 -0.85 44.74 -16.65
CA ALA A 135 0.06 45.85 -16.93
C ALA A 135 0.48 45.94 -18.40
N HIS A 136 0.63 44.80 -19.10
CA HIS A 136 1.25 44.80 -20.43
C HIS A 136 0.28 44.50 -21.57
N LEU A 137 -0.77 43.68 -21.33
CA LEU A 137 -1.73 43.32 -22.37
C LEU A 137 -3.00 44.18 -22.31
N ASN A 138 -3.50 44.52 -21.13
CA ASN A 138 -4.71 45.35 -20.98
C ASN A 138 -4.49 46.82 -21.39
N THR A 139 -3.30 47.35 -21.14
CA THR A 139 -2.93 48.73 -21.60
C THR A 139 -2.79 48.79 -23.10
N THR A 140 -2.27 47.75 -23.75
CA THR A 140 -2.16 47.63 -25.21
C THR A 140 -3.55 47.52 -25.87
N PHE A 141 -4.52 46.96 -25.19
CA PHE A 141 -5.92 46.83 -25.67
C PHE A 141 -6.61 48.18 -25.83
N GLN A 142 -6.33 49.15 -24.99
CA GLN A 142 -6.92 50.49 -25.12
C GLN A 142 -6.39 51.25 -26.31
N MET A 143 -5.19 50.86 -26.83
CA MET A 143 -4.52 51.55 -27.90
C MET A 143 -4.62 50.95 -29.29
N LEU A 144 -4.97 49.63 -29.41
CA LEU A 144 -4.82 48.92 -30.69
C LEU A 144 -6.07 48.05 -31.01
N THR A 145 -7.06 48.67 -31.62
CA THR A 145 -8.18 47.96 -32.30
C THR A 145 -7.71 47.16 -33.51
N HIS A 146 -6.44 47.20 -33.90
CA HIS A 146 -5.94 46.66 -35.15
C HIS A 146 -5.10 45.37 -35.04
N ASP A 147 -4.77 44.88 -33.83
CA ASP A 147 -3.85 43.74 -33.69
C ASP A 147 -4.29 42.69 -32.69
N LYS A 148 -5.59 42.37 -32.71
CA LYS A 148 -6.21 41.32 -31.87
C LYS A 148 -5.44 40.02 -31.93
N ASN A 149 -5.10 39.53 -33.13
CA ASN A 149 -4.42 38.26 -33.33
C ASN A 149 -3.06 38.21 -32.62
N ARG A 150 -2.33 39.30 -32.64
CA ARG A 150 -1.03 39.41 -31.97
C ARG A 150 -1.14 39.34 -30.46
N VAL A 151 -2.17 39.96 -29.88
CA VAL A 151 -2.42 39.93 -28.44
C VAL A 151 -2.88 38.51 -28.02
N VAL A 152 -3.77 37.89 -28.76
CA VAL A 152 -4.19 36.50 -28.53
C VAL A 152 -2.98 35.57 -28.56
N GLN A 153 -2.17 35.66 -29.61
CA GLN A 153 -0.96 34.87 -29.75
C GLN A 153 -0.02 35.08 -28.54
N LYS A 154 0.28 36.32 -28.18
CA LYS A 154 1.16 36.65 -27.06
C LYS A 154 0.64 36.14 -25.73
N PHE A 155 -0.68 36.21 -25.46
CA PHE A 155 -1.29 35.66 -24.28
C PHE A 155 -1.06 34.14 -24.17
N PHE A 156 -1.27 33.38 -25.25
CA PHE A 156 -1.12 31.92 -25.19
C PHE A 156 0.34 31.48 -25.18
N GLU A 157 1.23 32.13 -25.89
CA GLU A 157 2.64 31.78 -25.93
C GLU A 157 3.36 32.14 -24.60
N GLU A 158 3.10 33.31 -24.05
CA GLU A 158 3.81 33.78 -22.86
C GLU A 158 3.08 33.47 -21.56
N VAL A 159 1.77 33.76 -21.46
CA VAL A 159 1.02 33.66 -20.20
C VAL A 159 0.46 32.25 -19.99
N ALA A 160 -0.35 31.76 -20.91
CA ALA A 160 -0.99 30.43 -20.75
C ALA A 160 0.05 29.31 -20.66
N THR A 161 1.17 29.42 -21.37
CA THR A 161 2.29 28.48 -21.27
C THR A 161 2.93 28.50 -19.89
N GLN A 162 3.09 29.66 -19.26
CA GLN A 162 3.63 29.76 -17.90
C GLN A 162 2.66 29.20 -16.86
N VAL A 163 1.36 29.48 -17.00
CA VAL A 163 0.33 28.87 -16.16
C VAL A 163 0.37 27.33 -16.27
N ARG A 164 0.46 26.81 -17.49
CA ARG A 164 0.60 25.36 -17.70
C ARG A 164 1.82 24.79 -16.99
N ARG A 165 2.98 25.44 -17.08
CA ARG A 165 4.19 24.99 -16.37
C ARG A 165 4.01 25.03 -14.85
N ALA A 166 3.29 26.00 -14.30
CA ALA A 166 2.98 26.06 -12.87
C ALA A 166 2.10 24.84 -12.45
N PHE A 167 1.09 24.49 -13.25
CA PHE A 167 0.25 23.31 -13.01
C PHE A 167 1.02 21.99 -13.21
N GLU A 168 1.90 21.89 -14.18
CA GLU A 168 2.79 20.74 -14.36
C GLU A 168 3.68 20.51 -13.13
N ARG A 169 4.23 21.57 -12.57
CA ARG A 169 4.99 21.50 -11.31
C ARG A 169 4.09 21.07 -10.15
N ALA A 170 2.91 21.67 -10.01
CA ALA A 170 1.94 21.31 -8.99
C ALA A 170 1.58 19.81 -9.03
N ASN A 171 1.36 19.27 -10.23
CA ASN A 171 1.06 17.84 -10.39
C ASN A 171 2.23 16.95 -9.94
N ARG A 172 3.47 17.24 -10.38
CA ARG A 172 4.64 16.46 -9.97
C ARG A 172 4.88 16.50 -8.46
N ASP A 173 4.77 17.70 -7.88
CA ASP A 173 4.97 17.89 -6.45
C ASP A 173 3.88 17.20 -5.64
N ALA A 174 2.62 17.26 -6.09
CA ALA A 174 1.51 16.54 -5.48
C ALA A 174 1.68 15.01 -5.54
N GLU A 175 2.09 14.46 -6.69
CA GLU A 175 2.36 13.03 -6.83
C GLU A 175 3.47 12.57 -5.87
N SER A 176 4.56 13.33 -5.78
CA SER A 176 5.67 13.03 -4.87
C SER A 176 5.22 13.08 -3.41
N TRP A 177 4.43 14.09 -3.05
CA TRP A 177 3.88 14.24 -1.71
C TRP A 177 2.93 13.08 -1.34
N LEU A 178 2.00 12.71 -2.23
CA LEU A 178 1.05 11.62 -2.02
C LEU A 178 1.77 10.28 -1.81
N LYS A 179 2.82 10.00 -2.58
CA LYS A 179 3.68 8.83 -2.38
C LYS A 179 4.37 8.85 -1.01
N ALA A 180 4.91 10.00 -0.62
CA ALA A 180 5.59 10.16 0.67
C ALA A 180 4.63 9.98 1.86
N VAL A 181 3.39 10.43 1.75
CA VAL A 181 2.36 10.28 2.79
C VAL A 181 1.90 8.83 2.94
N MET A 182 1.80 8.07 1.85
CA MET A 182 1.38 6.66 1.91
C MET A 182 2.52 5.69 2.25
N ALA A 183 3.77 6.04 1.98
CA ALA A 183 4.91 5.15 2.13
C ALA A 183 5.08 4.51 3.52
N PRO A 184 4.90 5.19 4.66
CA PRO A 184 5.02 4.58 5.97
C PRO A 184 4.02 3.44 6.20
N MET A 185 2.78 3.60 5.75
CA MET A 185 1.74 2.56 5.88
C MET A 185 2.03 1.36 4.97
N GLU A 186 2.40 1.61 3.72
CA GLU A 186 2.75 0.55 2.76
C GLU A 186 3.94 -0.28 3.24
N THR A 187 4.96 0.36 3.80
CA THR A 187 6.13 -0.30 4.38
C THR A 187 5.73 -1.19 5.55
N GLN A 188 4.92 -0.70 6.47
CA GLN A 188 4.47 -1.45 7.64
C GLN A 188 3.63 -2.68 7.26
N VAL A 189 2.70 -2.52 6.32
CA VAL A 189 1.90 -3.64 5.82
C VAL A 189 2.79 -4.71 5.21
N ARG A 190 3.76 -4.31 4.39
CA ARG A 190 4.70 -5.23 3.75
C ARG A 190 5.57 -5.97 4.76
N GLU A 191 6.15 -5.27 5.72
CA GLU A 191 6.98 -5.86 6.77
C GLU A 191 6.19 -6.88 7.59
N HIS A 192 4.97 -6.54 7.96
CA HIS A 192 4.09 -7.44 8.72
C HIS A 192 3.74 -8.71 7.92
N GLN A 193 3.44 -8.57 6.63
CA GLN A 193 3.21 -9.71 5.73
C GLN A 193 4.43 -10.65 5.68
N ILE A 194 5.63 -10.09 5.55
CA ILE A 194 6.87 -10.88 5.50
C ILE A 194 7.10 -11.60 6.84
N GLN A 195 6.92 -10.93 7.96
CA GLN A 195 7.08 -11.53 9.30
C GLN A 195 6.08 -12.66 9.53
N LEU A 196 4.81 -12.45 9.18
CA LEU A 196 3.77 -13.47 9.32
C LEU A 196 4.08 -14.71 8.46
N LYS A 197 4.49 -14.50 7.22
CA LYS A 197 4.89 -15.58 6.32
C LYS A 197 6.06 -16.39 6.89
N ARG A 198 7.09 -15.72 7.39
CA ARG A 198 8.25 -16.38 8.03
C ARG A 198 7.84 -17.20 9.26
N ARG A 199 6.95 -16.67 10.08
CA ARG A 199 6.42 -17.39 11.25
C ARG A 199 5.64 -18.65 10.84
N LEU A 200 4.76 -18.53 9.85
CA LEU A 200 4.00 -19.67 9.31
C LEU A 200 4.93 -20.77 8.76
N GLU A 201 5.95 -20.38 8.01
CA GLU A 201 6.95 -21.34 7.50
C GLU A 201 7.74 -22.00 8.62
N SER A 202 8.13 -21.26 9.65
CA SER A 202 8.84 -21.80 10.81
C SER A 202 7.99 -22.83 11.57
N ILE A 203 6.71 -22.53 11.82
CA ILE A 203 5.80 -23.44 12.51
C ILE A 203 5.53 -24.70 11.68
N LYS A 204 5.37 -24.55 10.36
CA LYS A 204 5.22 -25.68 9.46
C LYS A 204 6.43 -26.63 9.53
N ARG A 205 7.66 -26.09 9.58
CA ARG A 205 8.88 -26.89 9.76
C ARG A 205 8.89 -27.61 11.11
N ILE A 206 8.52 -26.93 12.19
CA ILE A 206 8.44 -27.53 13.53
C ILE A 206 7.40 -28.65 13.53
N HIS A 207 6.24 -28.46 12.93
CA HIS A 207 5.20 -29.47 12.84
C HIS A 207 5.68 -30.71 12.09
N GLN A 208 6.30 -30.53 10.92
CA GLN A 208 6.89 -31.62 10.14
C GLN A 208 7.99 -32.37 10.91
N ALA A 209 8.86 -31.65 11.63
CA ALA A 209 9.87 -32.27 12.47
C ALA A 209 9.26 -33.08 13.63
N THR A 210 8.17 -32.58 14.22
CA THR A 210 7.45 -33.27 15.31
C THR A 210 6.79 -34.56 14.80
N GLU A 211 6.09 -34.51 13.65
CA GLU A 211 5.52 -35.70 13.01
C GLU A 211 6.60 -36.77 12.73
N THR A 212 7.71 -36.34 12.14
CA THR A 212 8.84 -37.25 11.86
C THR A 212 9.40 -37.89 13.12
N LEU A 213 9.48 -37.13 14.23
CA LEU A 213 9.91 -37.69 15.53
C LEU A 213 8.91 -38.67 16.11
N GLU A 214 7.60 -38.38 16.03
CA GLU A 214 6.55 -39.27 16.49
C GLU A 214 6.57 -40.59 15.68
N ASP A 215 6.72 -40.55 14.37
CA ASP A 215 6.86 -41.73 13.51
C ASP A 215 8.09 -42.54 13.90
N ARG A 216 9.22 -41.89 14.17
CA ARG A 216 10.43 -42.57 14.60
C ARG A 216 10.33 -43.20 15.95
N ILE A 217 9.67 -42.57 16.90
CA ILE A 217 9.37 -43.16 18.21
C ILE A 217 8.48 -44.40 18.07
N ASN A 218 7.45 -44.37 17.24
CA ASN A 218 6.55 -45.50 16.98
C ASN A 218 7.31 -46.66 16.33
N GLU A 219 8.20 -46.40 15.37
CA GLU A 219 9.06 -47.41 14.78
C GLU A 219 9.95 -48.09 15.85
N LEU A 220 10.57 -47.31 16.73
CA LEU A 220 11.43 -47.84 17.80
C LEU A 220 10.65 -48.65 18.81
N LEU A 221 9.45 -48.21 19.20
CA LEU A 221 8.56 -49.01 20.10
C LEU A 221 8.15 -50.33 19.46
N HIS A 222 7.92 -50.38 18.15
CA HIS A 222 7.60 -51.61 17.44
C HIS A 222 8.78 -52.55 17.43
N VAL A 223 10.01 -52.06 17.14
CA VAL A 223 11.24 -52.85 17.22
C VAL A 223 11.48 -53.40 18.63
N GLU A 224 11.29 -52.57 19.66
CA GLU A 224 11.39 -53.00 21.06
C GLU A 224 10.44 -54.13 21.38
N SER A 225 9.16 -54.02 21.00
CA SER A 225 8.14 -55.05 21.20
C SER A 225 8.51 -56.37 20.50
N ASP A 226 9.00 -56.31 19.26
CA ASP A 226 9.45 -57.47 18.51
C ASP A 226 10.66 -58.15 19.17
N LEU A 227 11.64 -57.39 19.65
CA LEU A 227 12.78 -57.90 20.38
C LEU A 227 12.39 -58.59 21.70
N VAL A 228 11.49 -57.97 22.46
CA VAL A 228 10.96 -58.58 23.70
C VAL A 228 10.30 -59.91 23.40
N THR A 229 9.49 -60.00 22.35
CA THR A 229 8.82 -61.26 21.91
C THR A 229 9.84 -62.32 21.50
N GLN A 230 10.90 -61.95 20.77
CA GLN A 230 11.99 -62.88 20.38
C GLN A 230 12.75 -63.37 21.58
N VAL A 231 13.10 -62.51 22.54
CA VAL A 231 13.81 -62.90 23.78
C VAL A 231 12.96 -63.89 24.62
N GLN A 232 11.65 -63.59 24.73
CA GLN A 232 10.75 -64.53 25.42
C GLN A 232 10.67 -65.91 24.73
N GLY A 233 10.60 -65.90 23.39
CA GLY A 233 10.61 -67.11 22.59
C GLY A 233 11.88 -67.93 22.79
N ILE A 234 13.06 -67.28 22.77
CA ILE A 234 14.36 -67.93 23.01
C ILE A 234 14.44 -68.48 24.45
N ALA A 235 14.00 -67.72 25.44
CA ALA A 235 13.95 -68.16 26.84
C ALA A 235 13.08 -69.40 27.02
N GLN A 236 11.97 -69.44 26.32
CA GLN A 236 11.02 -70.62 26.40
C GLN A 236 11.62 -71.86 25.73
N VAL A 237 12.33 -71.70 24.61
CA VAL A 237 13.05 -72.78 23.95
C VAL A 237 14.22 -73.28 24.84
N ALA A 238 14.99 -72.38 25.42
CA ALA A 238 16.07 -72.70 26.34
C ALA A 238 15.54 -73.50 27.57
N TYR A 239 14.44 -73.06 28.16
CA TYR A 239 13.78 -73.76 29.26
C TYR A 239 13.34 -75.12 28.83
N THR A 240 12.75 -75.34 27.69
CA THR A 240 12.29 -76.60 27.17
C THR A 240 13.45 -77.52 26.93
N VAL A 241 14.55 -77.10 26.33
CA VAL A 241 15.78 -77.86 26.12
C VAL A 241 16.38 -78.31 27.45
N GLN A 242 16.49 -77.39 28.41
CA GLN A 242 17.04 -77.68 29.73
C GLN A 242 16.18 -78.75 30.50
N ARG A 243 14.86 -78.65 30.36
CA ARG A 243 13.96 -79.62 30.91
C ARG A 243 14.10 -80.99 30.27
N LEU A 244 14.29 -81.07 28.97
CA LEU A 244 14.53 -82.29 28.22
C LEU A 244 15.91 -82.93 28.58
N LEU A 245 16.93 -82.13 28.79
CA LEU A 245 18.25 -82.59 29.18
C LEU A 245 18.28 -83.17 30.61
N ASN A 246 17.43 -82.66 31.51
CA ASN A 246 17.37 -83.07 32.90
C ASN A 246 16.42 -84.26 33.14
N GLN A 247 15.73 -84.75 32.11
CA GLN A 247 14.90 -85.98 32.22
C GLN A 247 15.80 -87.25 32.37
N PRO A 248 15.49 -88.17 33.33
CA PRO A 248 16.28 -89.38 33.47
C PRO A 248 16.16 -90.30 32.23
N LEU A 249 17.25 -90.96 31.87
CA LEU A 249 17.39 -91.78 30.65
C LEU A 249 16.31 -92.84 30.42
N VAL A 250 15.60 -93.24 31.47
CA VAL A 250 14.52 -94.18 31.40
C VAL A 250 13.24 -93.70 30.71
N GLU A 251 12.97 -92.40 30.73
CA GLU A 251 11.81 -91.83 30.04
C GLU A 251 12.12 -91.44 28.56
N ARG A 252 13.40 -91.41 28.15
CA ARG A 252 13.77 -91.17 26.78
C ARG A 252 13.50 -92.29 25.80
N SER A 253 13.41 -93.54 26.27
CA SER A 253 13.16 -94.70 25.41
C SER A 253 11.70 -94.97 25.09
N THR A 254 10.76 -94.35 25.79
CA THR A 254 9.30 -94.49 25.55
C THR A 254 8.71 -93.42 24.61
N LEU A 255 9.48 -92.42 24.20
CA LEU A 255 9.04 -91.41 23.26
C LEU A 255 9.55 -91.62 21.81
N ALA A 256 10.25 -92.76 21.57
CA ALA A 256 10.78 -93.17 20.27
C ALA A 256 10.18 -94.42 19.69
N ALA A 257 9.00 -94.78 20.16
CA ALA A 257 8.24 -95.95 19.65
C ALA A 257 6.88 -95.52 19.10
#